data_14f59f8812e105945374108bb2b9db7b
#
_entry.id   14f59f8812e105945374108bb2b9db7b
#
_cell.length_a   1.000
_cell.length_b   1.000
_cell.length_c   1.000
_cell.angle_alpha   90.00
_cell.angle_beta   90.00
_cell.angle_gamma   90.00
#
_symmetry.space_group_name_H-M   'P 1'
#
loop_
_entity.id
_entity.type
_entity.pdbx_description
1 polymer ?
#
loop_
_entity_poly.entity_id
_entity_poly.type
_entity_poly.pdbx_seq_one_letter_code
_entity_poly.pdbx_strand_id
1 'polypeptide(L)'
;AQAKDRAILSVEDLSVFYKEGGNSPFSKKKQKCAVEHVTFEVYQGESLGLVGESGCGKTSLSKAILGMNGNITGSIHHTTRQPQMIFQDPYSSLNPVKTIGWLLQEPLRAAGALDNTKCMSKKDMETAAYDMLHRVGLTDKYFDRKPSQLSGGQRQRISIGQALITHPGFLVADEPVSALDVTIQAQIMELLQSLQEEMKLSYLFISHDINVVYHMCDRIMVMKDGKVIEIGETEEIFNHPKQEYTRLLLGNS
;
A
#
# COMPACT_ATOMS: atom_id res chain seq x y z
N ALA A 1 -20.94 -11.81 5.31
CA ALA A 1 -20.66 -13.03 4.52
C ALA A 1 -20.91 -12.87 3.01
N GLN A 2 -21.29 -11.67 2.50
CA GLN A 2 -21.62 -11.47 1.07
C GLN A 2 -20.62 -10.61 0.27
N ALA A 3 -19.56 -10.11 0.86
CA ALA A 3 -18.59 -9.26 0.16
C ALA A 3 -17.33 -10.01 -0.33
N LYS A 4 -17.07 -11.22 0.17
CA LYS A 4 -15.85 -12.00 -0.18
C LYS A 4 -15.92 -12.70 -1.56
N ASP A 5 -17.03 -12.57 -2.33
CA ASP A 5 -17.20 -13.25 -3.61
C ASP A 5 -16.67 -12.49 -4.83
N ARG A 6 -16.19 -11.25 -4.66
CA ARG A 6 -15.69 -10.42 -5.76
C ARG A 6 -14.24 -10.05 -5.58
N ALA A 7 -13.35 -10.67 -6.37
CA ALA A 7 -11.97 -10.26 -6.46
C ALA A 7 -11.87 -8.84 -7.06
N ILE A 8 -11.17 -7.94 -6.36
CA ILE A 8 -10.86 -6.59 -6.83
C ILE A 8 -9.48 -6.50 -7.46
N LEU A 9 -8.59 -7.40 -7.05
CA LEU A 9 -7.28 -7.64 -7.63
C LEU A 9 -7.12 -9.14 -7.86
N SER A 10 -6.76 -9.54 -9.06
CA SER A 10 -6.33 -10.91 -9.40
C SER A 10 -4.94 -10.83 -10.03
N VAL A 11 -4.03 -11.61 -9.48
CA VAL A 11 -2.64 -11.75 -9.94
C VAL A 11 -2.43 -13.19 -10.35
N GLU A 12 -2.04 -13.43 -11.61
CA GLU A 12 -1.89 -14.78 -12.17
C GLU A 12 -0.50 -14.96 -12.75
N ASP A 13 0.22 -15.96 -12.23
CA ASP A 13 1.55 -16.38 -12.69
C ASP A 13 2.54 -15.22 -12.86
N LEU A 14 2.49 -14.26 -11.95
CA LEU A 14 3.27 -13.04 -12.03
C LEU A 14 4.74 -13.30 -11.72
N SER A 15 5.63 -12.90 -12.63
CA SER A 15 7.07 -12.79 -12.37
C SER A 15 7.56 -11.39 -12.70
N VAL A 16 8.46 -10.86 -11.86
CA VAL A 16 8.99 -9.49 -11.97
C VAL A 16 10.50 -9.54 -12.12
N PHE A 17 11.01 -8.84 -13.13
CA PHE A 17 12.42 -8.84 -13.47
C PHE A 17 13.03 -7.46 -13.38
N TYR A 18 14.29 -7.40 -12.96
CA TYR A 18 15.13 -6.20 -13.00
C TYR A 18 16.35 -6.44 -13.89
N LYS A 19 16.76 -5.38 -14.61
CA LYS A 19 18.01 -5.39 -15.36
C LYS A 19 19.16 -5.12 -14.40
N GLU A 20 20.05 -6.08 -14.19
CA GLU A 20 21.33 -5.80 -13.53
C GLU A 20 22.22 -5.04 -14.50
N GLY A 21 22.62 -3.82 -14.12
CA GLY A 21 23.50 -2.98 -14.90
C GLY A 21 24.91 -3.58 -14.95
N GLY A 22 25.32 -4.09 -16.11
CA GLY A 22 26.73 -4.32 -16.39
C GLY A 22 27.37 -3.00 -16.81
N ASN A 23 28.42 -2.55 -16.13
CA ASN A 23 29.21 -1.35 -16.46
C ASN A 23 30.07 -1.50 -17.74
N SER A 24 29.80 -2.50 -18.59
CA SER A 24 30.54 -2.73 -19.84
C SER A 24 29.56 -2.82 -21.00
N PRO A 25 29.84 -2.14 -22.14
CA PRO A 25 29.02 -2.21 -23.35
C PRO A 25 28.90 -3.60 -23.95
N PHE A 26 29.73 -4.54 -23.55
CA PHE A 26 29.79 -5.95 -24.05
C PHE A 26 29.25 -6.97 -23.03
N SER A 27 28.80 -6.58 -21.83
CA SER A 27 28.23 -7.53 -20.87
C SER A 27 26.79 -7.84 -21.24
N LYS A 28 26.46 -9.13 -21.38
CA LYS A 28 25.05 -9.58 -21.46
C LYS A 28 24.35 -9.09 -20.21
N LYS A 29 23.33 -8.22 -20.37
CA LYS A 29 22.47 -7.74 -19.28
C LYS A 29 21.83 -8.95 -18.61
N LYS A 30 22.31 -9.34 -17.43
CA LYS A 30 21.64 -10.35 -16.61
C LYS A 30 20.34 -9.77 -16.11
N GLN A 31 19.26 -10.51 -16.27
CA GLN A 31 17.98 -10.20 -15.59
C GLN A 31 17.96 -10.93 -14.25
N LYS A 32 17.64 -10.20 -13.19
CA LYS A 32 17.39 -10.78 -11.89
C LYS A 32 15.89 -10.90 -11.71
N CYS A 33 15.42 -12.12 -11.44
CA CYS A 33 14.03 -12.36 -11.05
C CYS A 33 13.87 -11.97 -9.58
N ALA A 34 12.99 -11.01 -9.30
CA ALA A 34 12.71 -10.55 -7.94
C ALA A 34 11.41 -11.11 -7.39
N VAL A 35 10.48 -11.51 -8.27
CA VAL A 35 9.23 -12.20 -7.95
C VAL A 35 9.05 -13.29 -8.98
N GLU A 36 8.68 -14.49 -8.56
CA GLU A 36 8.64 -15.68 -9.40
C GLU A 36 7.33 -16.45 -9.24
N HIS A 37 6.56 -16.52 -10.32
CA HIS A 37 5.33 -17.32 -10.43
C HIS A 37 4.31 -17.11 -9.30
N VAL A 38 4.01 -15.85 -8.96
CA VAL A 38 3.10 -15.50 -7.87
C VAL A 38 1.66 -15.42 -8.39
N THR A 39 0.74 -16.12 -7.70
CA THR A 39 -0.70 -16.12 -7.97
C THR A 39 -1.48 -15.90 -6.67
N PHE A 40 -2.36 -14.89 -6.65
CA PHE A 40 -3.27 -14.62 -5.53
C PHE A 40 -4.37 -13.66 -5.93
N GLU A 41 -5.38 -13.56 -5.06
CA GLU A 41 -6.49 -12.62 -5.19
C GLU A 41 -6.66 -11.81 -3.91
N VAL A 42 -7.15 -10.57 -4.07
CA VAL A 42 -7.65 -9.73 -2.97
C VAL A 42 -9.13 -9.47 -3.22
N TYR A 43 -9.94 -9.68 -2.20
CA TYR A 43 -11.40 -9.54 -2.28
C TYR A 43 -11.86 -8.16 -1.80
N GLN A 44 -13.07 -7.79 -2.18
CA GLN A 44 -13.64 -6.50 -1.81
C GLN A 44 -13.79 -6.37 -0.28
N GLY A 45 -13.26 -5.29 0.28
CA GLY A 45 -13.27 -5.01 1.71
C GLY A 45 -12.25 -5.83 2.51
N GLU A 46 -11.41 -6.63 1.86
CA GLU A 46 -10.39 -7.47 2.49
C GLU A 46 -9.08 -6.70 2.74
N SER A 47 -8.44 -7.01 3.85
CA SER A 47 -7.03 -6.70 4.11
C SER A 47 -6.18 -7.97 3.96
N LEU A 48 -5.39 -8.04 2.88
CA LEU A 48 -4.39 -9.11 2.69
C LEU A 48 -3.03 -8.63 3.17
N GLY A 49 -2.47 -9.29 4.19
CA GLY A 49 -1.13 -9.02 4.71
C GLY A 49 -0.06 -9.68 3.84
N LEU A 50 1.02 -8.95 3.54
CA LEU A 50 2.20 -9.49 2.87
C LEU A 50 3.39 -9.40 3.81
N VAL A 51 3.90 -10.55 4.23
CA VAL A 51 5.02 -10.66 5.18
C VAL A 51 6.18 -11.45 4.60
N GLY A 52 7.37 -11.21 5.12
CA GLY A 52 8.61 -11.88 4.73
C GLY A 52 9.83 -11.02 5.04
N GLU A 53 11.02 -11.59 4.99
CA GLU A 53 12.27 -10.90 5.25
C GLU A 53 12.53 -9.74 4.27
N SER A 54 13.43 -8.84 4.67
CA SER A 54 13.87 -7.75 3.79
C SER A 54 14.52 -8.33 2.52
N GLY A 55 14.15 -7.77 1.36
CA GLY A 55 14.68 -8.20 0.06
C GLY A 55 13.99 -9.42 -0.55
N CYS A 56 12.97 -10.03 0.08
CA CYS A 56 12.27 -11.20 -0.48
C CYS A 56 11.34 -10.86 -1.69
N GLY A 57 11.20 -9.60 -2.09
CA GLY A 57 10.44 -9.21 -3.28
C GLY A 57 9.16 -8.41 -3.03
N LYS A 58 8.77 -8.12 -1.78
CA LYS A 58 7.52 -7.40 -1.43
C LYS A 58 7.35 -6.07 -2.16
N THR A 59 8.37 -5.22 -2.13
CA THR A 59 8.36 -3.92 -2.83
C THR A 59 8.32 -4.09 -4.35
N SER A 60 8.93 -5.15 -4.88
CA SER A 60 8.87 -5.46 -6.32
C SER A 60 7.48 -5.88 -6.75
N LEU A 61 6.82 -6.70 -5.95
CA LEU A 61 5.44 -7.13 -6.15
C LEU A 61 4.47 -5.94 -6.09
N SER A 62 4.57 -5.09 -5.06
CA SER A 62 3.70 -3.91 -4.93
C SER A 62 3.86 -2.92 -6.09
N LYS A 63 5.10 -2.66 -6.53
CA LYS A 63 5.35 -1.80 -7.70
C LYS A 63 4.78 -2.38 -9.00
N ALA A 64 4.86 -3.70 -9.19
CA ALA A 64 4.25 -4.37 -10.34
C ALA A 64 2.72 -4.24 -10.32
N ILE A 65 2.08 -4.48 -9.18
CA ILE A 65 0.63 -4.32 -8.98
C ILE A 65 0.18 -2.89 -9.30
N LEU A 66 0.97 -1.89 -8.94
CA LEU A 66 0.68 -0.47 -9.23
C LEU A 66 1.03 -0.04 -10.66
N GLY A 67 1.51 -0.96 -11.51
CA GLY A 67 1.93 -0.63 -12.87
C GLY A 67 3.23 0.18 -12.97
N MET A 68 3.99 0.28 -11.88
CA MET A 68 5.27 1.02 -11.83
C MET A 68 6.45 0.21 -12.38
N ASN A 69 6.27 -1.07 -12.64
CA ASN A 69 7.29 -1.95 -13.22
C ASN A 69 6.72 -2.64 -14.46
N GLY A 70 7.28 -2.33 -15.63
CA GLY A 70 6.85 -2.89 -16.91
C GLY A 70 7.58 -4.17 -17.35
N ASN A 71 8.56 -4.64 -16.58
CA ASN A 71 9.30 -5.87 -16.92
C ASN A 71 8.74 -7.06 -16.13
N ILE A 72 7.55 -7.47 -16.51
CA ILE A 72 6.78 -8.54 -15.87
C ILE A 72 6.34 -9.59 -16.89
N THR A 73 6.09 -10.82 -16.41
CA THR A 73 5.31 -11.86 -17.10
C THR A 73 4.12 -12.25 -16.23
N GLY A 74 3.13 -12.92 -16.83
CA GLY A 74 1.85 -13.18 -16.15
C GLY A 74 0.86 -12.03 -16.32
N SER A 75 -0.18 -11.99 -15.50
CA SER A 75 -1.24 -10.99 -15.60
C SER A 75 -1.63 -10.39 -14.26
N ILE A 76 -2.06 -9.11 -14.30
CA ILE A 76 -2.59 -8.36 -13.16
C ILE A 76 -3.89 -7.72 -13.61
N HIS A 77 -4.99 -8.07 -12.94
CA HIS A 77 -6.32 -7.54 -13.23
C HIS A 77 -6.87 -6.77 -12.05
N HIS A 78 -7.15 -5.48 -12.25
CA HIS A 78 -7.85 -4.63 -11.30
C HIS A 78 -9.31 -4.44 -11.73
N THR A 79 -10.24 -4.69 -10.82
CA THR A 79 -11.66 -4.31 -11.04
C THR A 79 -11.90 -2.85 -10.65
N THR A 80 -11.04 -2.29 -9.80
CA THR A 80 -11.11 -0.90 -9.36
C THR A 80 -10.18 -0.03 -10.18
N ARG A 81 -10.60 1.21 -10.43
CA ARG A 81 -9.77 2.19 -11.12
C ARG A 81 -8.76 2.81 -10.15
N GLN A 82 -7.53 3.01 -10.62
CA GLN A 82 -6.48 3.77 -9.96
C GLN A 82 -6.13 3.27 -8.53
N PRO A 83 -5.50 2.10 -8.41
CA PRO A 83 -4.92 1.69 -7.14
C PRO A 83 -3.94 2.76 -6.65
N GLN A 84 -3.90 2.99 -5.35
CA GLN A 84 -3.03 3.99 -4.72
C GLN A 84 -2.07 3.32 -3.74
N MET A 85 -1.05 4.08 -3.30
CA MET A 85 -0.05 3.58 -2.37
C MET A 85 0.16 4.55 -1.22
N ILE A 86 0.26 4.01 0.00
CA ILE A 86 0.84 4.69 1.15
C ILE A 86 2.30 4.23 1.25
N PHE A 87 3.24 5.17 1.20
CA PHE A 87 4.67 4.90 1.25
C PHE A 87 5.18 4.77 2.69
N GLN A 88 6.23 3.99 2.86
CA GLN A 88 6.90 3.75 4.15
C GLN A 88 7.40 5.04 4.82
N ASP A 89 7.94 5.98 4.05
CA ASP A 89 8.51 7.22 4.58
C ASP A 89 7.66 8.45 4.22
N PRO A 90 6.86 8.97 5.17
CA PRO A 90 6.07 10.18 4.95
C PRO A 90 6.93 11.45 4.83
N TYR A 91 8.22 11.40 5.22
CA TYR A 91 9.13 12.55 5.11
C TYR A 91 9.57 12.77 3.67
N SER A 92 9.84 11.70 2.92
CA SER A 92 10.26 11.77 1.53
C SER A 92 9.09 11.90 0.55
N SER A 93 7.89 11.45 0.94
CA SER A 93 6.71 11.45 0.07
C SER A 93 6.05 12.83 -0.07
N LEU A 94 6.15 13.70 0.94
CA LEU A 94 5.52 15.02 0.94
C LEU A 94 6.46 16.11 0.45
N ASN A 95 6.07 16.87 -0.59
CA ASN A 95 6.84 18.01 -1.07
C ASN A 95 6.94 19.09 0.03
N PRO A 96 8.15 19.38 0.58
CA PRO A 96 8.32 20.24 1.75
C PRO A 96 8.03 21.72 1.50
N VAL A 97 7.97 22.14 0.23
CA VAL A 97 7.72 23.54 -0.15
C VAL A 97 6.23 23.87 -0.18
N LYS A 98 5.39 22.88 -0.39
CA LYS A 98 3.92 23.04 -0.56
C LYS A 98 3.19 23.01 0.77
N THR A 99 2.01 23.65 0.82
CA THR A 99 1.10 23.56 1.97
C THR A 99 0.34 22.24 1.97
N ILE A 100 -0.17 21.85 3.11
CA ILE A 100 -0.98 20.62 3.28
C ILE A 100 -2.21 20.63 2.38
N GLY A 101 -2.93 21.75 2.33
CA GLY A 101 -4.07 21.90 1.43
C GLY A 101 -3.69 21.72 -0.05
N TRP A 102 -2.52 22.22 -0.45
CA TRP A 102 -2.03 22.01 -1.81
C TRP A 102 -1.70 20.53 -2.07
N LEU A 103 -1.03 19.86 -1.11
CA LEU A 103 -0.64 18.46 -1.21
C LEU A 103 -1.86 17.53 -1.29
N LEU A 104 -2.88 17.77 -0.50
CA LEU A 104 -4.12 16.99 -0.57
C LEU A 104 -4.85 17.16 -1.92
N GLN A 105 -4.78 18.34 -2.55
CA GLN A 105 -5.39 18.59 -3.86
C GLN A 105 -4.55 18.05 -5.03
N GLU A 106 -3.27 17.73 -4.84
CA GLU A 106 -2.37 17.29 -5.91
C GLU A 106 -2.88 16.05 -6.68
N PRO A 107 -3.33 14.96 -6.00
CA PRO A 107 -3.89 13.80 -6.69
C PRO A 107 -5.13 14.11 -7.51
N LEU A 108 -5.99 15.04 -7.06
CA LEU A 108 -7.18 15.46 -7.80
C LEU A 108 -6.81 16.22 -9.07
N ARG A 109 -5.80 17.11 -9.00
CA ARG A 109 -5.27 17.81 -10.19
C ARG A 109 -4.66 16.83 -11.18
N ALA A 110 -3.88 15.86 -10.70
CA ALA A 110 -3.29 14.83 -11.56
C ALA A 110 -4.37 13.97 -12.25
N ALA A 111 -5.41 13.58 -11.54
CA ALA A 111 -6.52 12.81 -12.10
C ALA A 111 -7.29 13.61 -13.16
N GLY A 112 -7.53 14.92 -12.94
CA GLY A 112 -8.18 15.81 -13.91
C GLY A 112 -7.32 16.07 -15.16
N ALA A 113 -5.99 16.06 -15.01
CA ALA A 113 -5.07 16.22 -16.14
C ALA A 113 -5.04 14.97 -17.05
N LEU A 114 -5.26 13.78 -16.47
CA LEU A 114 -5.29 12.51 -17.21
C LEU A 114 -6.67 12.23 -17.85
N ASP A 115 -7.73 12.74 -17.25
CA ASP A 115 -9.10 12.50 -17.68
C ASP A 115 -9.94 13.77 -17.45
N ASN A 116 -10.22 14.49 -18.54
CA ASN A 116 -10.99 15.75 -18.51
C ASN A 116 -12.40 15.60 -17.89
N THR A 117 -12.97 14.38 -17.88
CA THR A 117 -14.27 14.12 -17.24
C THR A 117 -14.19 14.19 -15.71
N LYS A 118 -12.98 14.15 -15.14
CA LYS A 118 -12.69 14.25 -13.71
C LYS A 118 -12.18 15.63 -13.29
N CYS A 119 -12.25 16.60 -14.18
CA CYS A 119 -11.79 17.96 -13.88
C CYS A 119 -12.73 18.61 -12.85
N MET A 120 -12.22 18.79 -11.64
CA MET A 120 -12.94 19.47 -10.56
C MET A 120 -12.66 20.97 -10.57
N SER A 121 -13.64 21.77 -10.14
CA SER A 121 -13.39 23.19 -9.92
C SER A 121 -12.39 23.39 -8.76
N LYS A 122 -11.71 24.54 -8.75
CA LYS A 122 -10.78 24.88 -7.65
C LYS A 122 -11.47 24.83 -6.28
N LYS A 123 -12.73 25.29 -6.21
CA LYS A 123 -13.53 25.28 -4.98
C LYS A 123 -13.87 23.87 -4.54
N ASP A 124 -14.24 22.98 -5.47
CA ASP A 124 -14.57 21.59 -5.14
C ASP A 124 -13.34 20.82 -4.67
N MET A 125 -12.16 21.04 -5.28
CA MET A 125 -10.91 20.45 -4.82
C MET A 125 -10.52 20.94 -3.42
N GLU A 126 -10.76 22.22 -3.12
CA GLU A 126 -10.50 22.77 -1.79
C GLU A 126 -11.44 22.17 -0.74
N THR A 127 -12.73 22.05 -1.04
CA THR A 127 -13.71 21.38 -0.17
C THR A 127 -13.31 19.94 0.08
N ALA A 128 -12.98 19.16 -0.96
CA ALA A 128 -12.55 17.79 -0.84
C ALA A 128 -11.27 17.65 0.04
N ALA A 129 -10.35 18.63 -0.08
CA ALA A 129 -9.14 18.64 0.75
C ALA A 129 -9.45 18.91 2.23
N TYR A 130 -10.37 19.80 2.56
CA TYR A 130 -10.83 20.01 3.94
C TYR A 130 -11.54 18.77 4.49
N ASP A 131 -12.45 18.16 3.73
CA ASP A 131 -13.15 16.94 4.12
C ASP A 131 -12.16 15.81 4.40
N MET A 132 -11.16 15.63 3.52
CA MET A 132 -10.13 14.61 3.72
C MET A 132 -9.25 14.91 4.94
N LEU A 133 -8.91 16.18 5.19
CA LEU A 133 -8.15 16.60 6.36
C LEU A 133 -8.86 16.18 7.65
N HIS A 134 -10.19 16.38 7.72
CA HIS A 134 -11.00 15.94 8.86
C HIS A 134 -11.09 14.42 8.97
N ARG A 135 -11.26 13.70 7.85
CA ARG A 135 -11.32 12.23 7.84
C ARG A 135 -10.03 11.60 8.38
N VAL A 136 -8.86 12.18 8.10
CA VAL A 136 -7.60 11.71 8.68
C VAL A 136 -7.35 12.23 10.10
N GLY A 137 -8.34 12.86 10.74
CA GLY A 137 -8.32 13.29 12.15
C GLY A 137 -7.48 14.54 12.38
N LEU A 138 -7.37 15.43 11.38
CA LEU A 138 -6.73 16.73 11.51
C LEU A 138 -7.76 17.85 11.36
N THR A 139 -7.43 19.05 11.85
CA THR A 139 -8.30 20.24 11.82
C THR A 139 -7.84 21.26 10.79
N ASP A 140 -8.69 22.20 10.43
CA ASP A 140 -8.45 23.25 9.41
C ASP A 140 -7.15 24.03 9.64
N LYS A 141 -6.72 24.18 10.89
CA LYS A 141 -5.47 24.89 11.23
C LYS A 141 -4.20 24.30 10.56
N TYR A 142 -4.31 23.07 10.04
CA TYR A 142 -3.19 22.42 9.33
C TYR A 142 -3.18 22.70 7.83
N PHE A 143 -4.27 23.20 7.26
CA PHE A 143 -4.44 23.38 5.81
C PHE A 143 -3.33 24.24 5.18
N ASP A 144 -2.98 25.37 5.80
CA ASP A 144 -1.97 26.31 5.32
C ASP A 144 -0.55 26.01 5.85
N ARG A 145 -0.39 24.97 6.67
CA ARG A 145 0.92 24.56 7.17
C ARG A 145 1.71 23.81 6.11
N LYS A 146 3.04 23.77 6.32
CA LYS A 146 3.96 22.96 5.52
C LYS A 146 4.30 21.66 6.26
N PRO A 147 4.74 20.59 5.54
CA PRO A 147 5.13 19.33 6.17
C PRO A 147 6.15 19.47 7.31
N SER A 148 7.09 20.42 7.22
CA SER A 148 8.07 20.66 8.26
C SER A 148 7.48 21.08 9.62
N GLN A 149 6.24 21.57 9.63
CA GLN A 149 5.51 22.02 10.82
C GLN A 149 4.61 20.93 11.44
N LEU A 150 4.68 19.69 10.92
CA LEU A 150 3.91 18.55 11.37
C LEU A 150 4.79 17.51 12.05
N SER A 151 4.21 16.81 13.05
CA SER A 151 4.83 15.61 13.63
C SER A 151 4.83 14.44 12.62
N GLY A 152 5.60 13.38 12.90
CA GLY A 152 5.64 12.17 12.06
C GLY A 152 4.26 11.56 11.83
N GLY A 153 3.49 11.37 12.90
CA GLY A 153 2.12 10.83 12.79
C GLY A 153 1.17 11.75 12.02
N GLN A 154 1.29 13.07 12.15
CA GLN A 154 0.50 14.03 11.36
C GLN A 154 0.88 13.98 9.87
N ARG A 155 2.16 13.84 9.54
CA ARG A 155 2.60 13.65 8.14
C ARG A 155 2.07 12.35 7.56
N GLN A 156 2.08 11.27 8.36
CA GLN A 156 1.52 9.99 7.93
C GLN A 156 0.02 10.11 7.64
N ARG A 157 -0.74 10.82 8.48
CA ARG A 157 -2.16 11.10 8.23
C ARG A 157 -2.37 11.86 6.90
N ILE A 158 -1.52 12.83 6.57
CA ILE A 158 -1.58 13.54 5.29
C ILE A 158 -1.24 12.61 4.12
N SER A 159 -0.22 11.76 4.24
CA SER A 159 0.13 10.77 3.22
C SER A 159 -1.03 9.80 2.94
N ILE A 160 -1.71 9.33 4.01
CA ILE A 160 -2.93 8.54 3.91
C ILE A 160 -4.02 9.33 3.17
N GLY A 161 -4.26 10.60 3.56
CA GLY A 161 -5.24 11.46 2.92
C GLY A 161 -4.98 11.67 1.42
N GLN A 162 -3.71 11.87 1.02
CA GLN A 162 -3.33 11.98 -0.39
C GLN A 162 -3.68 10.71 -1.18
N ALA A 163 -3.41 9.53 -0.61
CA ALA A 163 -3.72 8.27 -1.26
C ALA A 163 -5.23 8.04 -1.40
N LEU A 164 -6.04 8.56 -0.48
CA LEU A 164 -7.48 8.28 -0.39
C LEU A 164 -8.38 9.34 -1.06
N ILE A 165 -7.88 10.55 -1.32
CA ILE A 165 -8.71 11.66 -1.79
C ILE A 165 -9.32 11.42 -3.18
N THR A 166 -8.73 10.55 -3.99
CA THR A 166 -9.27 10.11 -5.28
C THR A 166 -10.28 8.97 -5.16
N HIS A 167 -10.63 8.57 -3.94
CA HIS A 167 -11.53 7.45 -3.65
C HIS A 167 -11.13 6.15 -4.36
N PRO A 168 -9.91 5.63 -4.12
CA PRO A 168 -9.50 4.34 -4.67
C PRO A 168 -10.31 3.21 -4.03
N GLY A 169 -10.56 2.13 -4.77
CA GLY A 169 -11.15 0.91 -4.20
C GLY A 169 -10.11 -0.03 -3.60
N PHE A 170 -8.84 0.14 -4.00
CA PHE A 170 -7.72 -0.69 -3.58
C PHE A 170 -6.49 0.15 -3.24
N LEU A 171 -5.84 -0.19 -2.14
CA LEU A 171 -4.70 0.52 -1.59
C LEU A 171 -3.56 -0.44 -1.23
N VAL A 172 -2.35 -0.12 -1.66
CA VAL A 172 -1.13 -0.76 -1.16
C VAL A 172 -0.59 0.07 0.01
N ALA A 173 -0.53 -0.51 1.20
CA ALA A 173 0.06 0.11 2.38
C ALA A 173 1.44 -0.53 2.64
N ASP A 174 2.51 0.14 2.19
CA ASP A 174 3.88 -0.37 2.32
C ASP A 174 4.51 0.18 3.61
N GLU A 175 4.55 -0.66 4.63
CA GLU A 175 5.07 -0.36 5.97
C GLU A 175 4.54 0.96 6.57
N PRO A 176 3.21 1.18 6.59
CA PRO A 176 2.63 2.50 6.87
C PRO A 176 2.85 3.00 8.29
N VAL A 177 3.38 2.17 9.19
CA VAL A 177 3.60 2.50 10.61
C VAL A 177 5.02 2.27 11.09
N SER A 178 5.93 1.73 10.27
CA SER A 178 7.27 1.28 10.69
C SER A 178 8.18 2.38 11.24
N ALA A 179 7.99 3.63 10.81
CA ALA A 179 8.80 4.78 11.21
C ALA A 179 8.21 5.57 12.40
N LEU A 180 7.17 5.05 13.05
CA LEU A 180 6.42 5.73 14.10
C LEU A 180 6.63 5.06 15.46
N ASP A 181 6.49 5.82 16.55
CA ASP A 181 6.44 5.24 17.90
C ASP A 181 5.16 4.42 18.12
N VAL A 182 5.20 3.49 19.10
CA VAL A 182 4.13 2.49 19.33
C VAL A 182 2.76 3.13 19.55
N THR A 183 2.70 4.26 20.25
CA THR A 183 1.42 4.95 20.51
C THR A 183 0.83 5.52 19.23
N ILE A 184 1.66 6.13 18.40
CA ILE A 184 1.23 6.69 17.10
C ILE A 184 0.91 5.57 16.12
N GLN A 185 1.66 4.45 16.13
CA GLN A 185 1.32 3.26 15.33
C GLN A 185 -0.12 2.80 15.59
N ALA A 186 -0.52 2.62 16.87
CA ALA A 186 -1.87 2.22 17.22
C ALA A 186 -2.93 3.18 16.67
N GLN A 187 -2.71 4.48 16.78
CA GLN A 187 -3.63 5.50 16.26
C GLN A 187 -3.74 5.49 14.72
N ILE A 188 -2.65 5.20 14.02
CA ILE A 188 -2.67 5.09 12.54
C ILE A 188 -3.36 3.79 12.11
N MET A 189 -3.16 2.70 12.85
CA MET A 189 -3.86 1.43 12.58
C MET A 189 -5.38 1.57 12.75
N GLU A 190 -5.83 2.17 13.85
CA GLU A 190 -7.26 2.49 14.09
C GLU A 190 -7.82 3.38 12.98
N LEU A 191 -7.07 4.39 12.55
CA LEU A 191 -7.47 5.26 11.43
C LEU A 191 -7.64 4.46 10.14
N LEU A 192 -6.68 3.60 9.78
CA LEU A 192 -6.74 2.79 8.56
C LEU A 192 -7.92 1.82 8.58
N GLN A 193 -8.23 1.19 9.72
CA GLN A 193 -9.40 0.33 9.89
C GLN A 193 -10.71 1.11 9.74
N SER A 194 -10.83 2.26 10.40
CA SER A 194 -12.01 3.13 10.29
C SER A 194 -12.24 3.58 8.84
N LEU A 195 -11.18 4.00 8.14
CA LEU A 195 -11.26 4.40 6.73
C LEU A 195 -11.60 3.23 5.80
N GLN A 196 -11.13 2.01 6.13
CA GLN A 196 -11.49 0.79 5.39
C GLN A 196 -13.00 0.54 5.43
N GLU A 197 -13.58 0.61 6.61
CA GLU A 197 -15.02 0.40 6.81
C GLU A 197 -15.85 1.49 6.14
N GLU A 198 -15.49 2.76 6.37
CA GLU A 198 -16.22 3.93 5.85
C GLU A 198 -16.19 3.98 4.33
N MET A 199 -15.03 3.76 3.72
CA MET A 199 -14.81 3.89 2.28
C MET A 199 -14.89 2.57 1.53
N LYS A 200 -15.11 1.43 2.22
CA LYS A 200 -15.12 0.07 1.67
C LYS A 200 -13.84 -0.27 0.91
N LEU A 201 -12.72 0.12 1.51
CA LEU A 201 -11.39 -0.10 0.92
C LEU A 201 -10.97 -1.57 1.06
N SER A 202 -10.11 -1.99 0.16
CA SER A 202 -9.36 -3.24 0.29
C SER A 202 -7.88 -2.94 0.29
N TYR A 203 -7.12 -3.68 1.10
CA TYR A 203 -5.70 -3.44 1.30
C TYR A 203 -4.82 -4.60 0.85
N LEU A 204 -3.68 -4.29 0.24
CA LEU A 204 -2.47 -5.10 0.36
C LEU A 204 -1.58 -4.43 1.40
N PHE A 205 -1.53 -5.01 2.59
CA PHE A 205 -0.83 -4.46 3.75
C PHE A 205 0.54 -5.13 3.91
N ILE A 206 1.61 -4.38 3.71
CA ILE A 206 2.99 -4.88 3.79
C ILE A 206 3.59 -4.43 5.12
N SER A 207 4.07 -5.38 5.90
CA SER A 207 4.81 -5.10 7.13
C SER A 207 5.82 -6.20 7.42
N HIS A 208 6.89 -5.83 8.11
CA HIS A 208 7.83 -6.78 8.72
C HIS A 208 7.43 -7.09 10.18
N ASP A 209 6.54 -6.31 10.79
CA ASP A 209 5.99 -6.57 12.13
C ASP A 209 4.76 -7.45 12.02
N ILE A 210 4.93 -8.69 12.47
CA ILE A 210 3.92 -9.73 12.40
C ILE A 210 2.69 -9.42 13.28
N ASN A 211 2.89 -8.71 14.41
CA ASN A 211 1.80 -8.32 15.30
C ASN A 211 0.90 -7.28 14.63
N VAL A 212 1.49 -6.34 13.90
CA VAL A 212 0.73 -5.35 13.11
C VAL A 212 -0.13 -6.06 12.08
N VAL A 213 0.43 -7.05 11.36
CA VAL A 213 -0.31 -7.80 10.34
C VAL A 213 -1.43 -8.64 10.96
N TYR A 214 -1.19 -9.27 12.11
CA TYR A 214 -2.21 -10.02 12.85
C TYR A 214 -3.46 -9.19 13.15
N HIS A 215 -3.26 -7.94 13.59
CA HIS A 215 -4.36 -7.06 13.96
C HIS A 215 -5.04 -6.36 12.77
N MET A 216 -4.34 -6.24 11.63
CA MET A 216 -4.81 -5.46 10.48
C MET A 216 -5.39 -6.31 9.35
N CYS A 217 -5.05 -7.61 9.28
CA CYS A 217 -5.29 -8.39 8.07
C CYS A 217 -6.23 -9.57 8.30
N ASP A 218 -7.13 -9.80 7.36
CA ASP A 218 -8.03 -10.96 7.33
C ASP A 218 -7.27 -12.22 6.91
N ARG A 219 -6.41 -12.10 5.90
CA ARG A 219 -5.55 -13.16 5.38
C ARG A 219 -4.10 -12.71 5.31
N ILE A 220 -3.19 -13.66 5.34
CA ILE A 220 -1.75 -13.42 5.26
C ILE A 220 -1.15 -14.22 4.12
N MET A 221 -0.27 -13.57 3.38
CA MET A 221 0.57 -14.14 2.35
C MET A 221 2.03 -14.04 2.79
N VAL A 222 2.70 -15.17 2.93
CA VAL A 222 4.10 -15.26 3.34
C VAL A 222 4.98 -15.40 2.10
N MET A 223 5.94 -14.49 1.97
CA MET A 223 6.85 -14.45 0.83
C MET A 223 8.29 -14.72 1.25
N LYS A 224 8.96 -15.60 0.49
CA LYS A 224 10.38 -15.93 0.65
C LYS A 224 11.05 -16.04 -0.72
N ASP A 225 12.21 -15.42 -0.90
CA ASP A 225 13.05 -15.52 -2.11
C ASP A 225 12.26 -15.33 -3.43
N GLY A 226 11.37 -14.33 -3.47
CA GLY A 226 10.56 -14.00 -4.64
C GLY A 226 9.30 -14.85 -4.81
N LYS A 227 9.03 -15.81 -3.94
CA LYS A 227 7.91 -16.75 -4.05
C LYS A 227 6.93 -16.62 -2.89
N VAL A 228 5.66 -16.81 -3.17
CA VAL A 228 4.64 -17.04 -2.13
C VAL A 228 4.75 -18.49 -1.69
N ILE A 229 5.07 -18.70 -0.41
CA ILE A 229 5.23 -20.04 0.17
C ILE A 229 4.04 -20.50 0.98
N GLU A 230 3.26 -19.54 1.50
CA GLU A 230 2.04 -19.84 2.26
C GLU A 230 1.06 -18.68 2.14
N ILE A 231 -0.24 -18.99 2.06
CA ILE A 231 -1.33 -18.02 2.09
C ILE A 231 -2.53 -18.66 2.80
N GLY A 232 -3.19 -17.92 3.68
CA GLY A 232 -4.35 -18.41 4.42
C GLY A 232 -4.97 -17.34 5.30
N GLU A 233 -6.05 -17.68 5.99
CA GLU A 233 -6.67 -16.84 7.01
C GLU A 233 -5.65 -16.53 8.12
N THR A 234 -5.68 -15.33 8.67
CA THR A 234 -4.71 -14.86 9.68
C THR A 234 -4.62 -15.83 10.85
N GLU A 235 -5.75 -16.23 11.42
CA GLU A 235 -5.79 -17.18 12.55
C GLU A 235 -5.18 -18.56 12.19
N GLU A 236 -5.40 -19.05 10.96
CA GLU A 236 -4.84 -20.33 10.51
C GLU A 236 -3.31 -20.25 10.40
N ILE A 237 -2.79 -19.17 9.78
CA ILE A 237 -1.34 -18.97 9.62
C ILE A 237 -0.64 -18.84 10.96
N PHE A 238 -1.24 -18.13 11.94
CA PHE A 238 -0.64 -17.95 13.26
C PHE A 238 -0.68 -19.20 14.14
N ASN A 239 -1.82 -19.89 14.15
CA ASN A 239 -2.00 -21.04 15.05
C ASN A 239 -1.49 -22.34 14.45
N HIS A 240 -1.52 -22.50 13.11
CA HIS A 240 -1.20 -23.75 12.42
C HIS A 240 -0.34 -23.50 11.16
N PRO A 241 0.83 -22.83 11.28
CA PRO A 241 1.70 -22.58 10.14
C PRO A 241 2.21 -23.90 9.53
N LYS A 242 2.00 -24.07 8.21
CA LYS A 242 2.36 -25.30 7.49
C LYS A 242 3.84 -25.31 7.09
N GLN A 243 4.40 -24.13 6.79
CA GLN A 243 5.78 -23.99 6.32
C GLN A 243 6.74 -23.75 7.50
N GLU A 244 7.92 -24.35 7.43
CA GLU A 244 8.98 -24.14 8.44
C GLU A 244 9.38 -22.66 8.54
N TYR A 245 9.54 -22.00 7.40
CA TYR A 245 9.86 -20.57 7.34
C TYR A 245 8.78 -19.70 8.00
N THR A 246 7.51 -20.03 7.81
CA THR A 246 6.40 -19.32 8.47
C THR A 246 6.51 -19.48 10.00
N ARG A 247 6.83 -20.68 10.51
CA ARG A 247 7.05 -20.90 11.95
C ARG A 247 8.20 -20.05 12.48
N LEU A 248 9.32 -20.03 11.78
CA LEU A 248 10.47 -19.20 12.16
C LEU A 248 10.12 -17.71 12.16
N LEU A 249 9.39 -17.24 11.15
CA LEU A 249 8.96 -15.84 11.04
C LEU A 249 8.02 -15.43 12.17
N LEU A 250 7.17 -16.36 12.64
CA LEU A 250 6.25 -16.15 13.78
C LEU A 250 6.94 -16.27 15.15
N GLY A 251 8.23 -16.62 15.22
CA GLY A 251 8.95 -16.88 16.46
C GLY A 251 8.56 -18.20 17.13
N ASN A 252 7.87 -19.08 16.42
CA ASN A 252 7.47 -20.43 16.87
C ASN A 252 8.55 -21.42 16.42
N SER A 253 9.67 -21.48 17.14
CA SER A 253 10.70 -22.52 16.96
C SER A 253 10.53 -23.66 17.94
#